data_f1f3e2336d2be1f8387d33a3eacc78ef
#
_entry.id   f1f3e2336d2be1f8387d33a3eacc78ef
#
_cell.length_a   1.000
_cell.length_b   1.000
_cell.length_c   1.000
_cell.angle_alpha   90.00
_cell.angle_beta   90.00
_cell.angle_gamma   90.00
#
_symmetry.space_group_name_H-M   'P 1'
#
loop_
_entity.id
_entity.type
_entity.pdbx_description
1 polymer ?
#
loop_
_entity_poly.entity_id
_entity_poly.type
_entity_poly.pdbx_seq_one_letter_code
_entity_poly.pdbx_strand_id
1 'polypeptide(L)'
;MHYRQLPASLKPLADKFYRNQRSAMRAAAGAQLWVAEDRDILAALCLHPVEHGHWLTSLLVDSARQGQGIARQLIETALLDCPVPVWLFCHPQLSDFYLRLGFAPCTDLPQPLAERLRRYQRSKNLLAFVRVPSSSLTAQRLEP
;
A
#
# COMPACT_ATOMS: atom_id res chain seq x y z
N MET A 1 -17.83 -2.43 9.67
CA MET A 1 -16.57 -2.46 8.91
C MET A 1 -15.39 -2.45 9.87
N HIS A 2 -14.49 -3.39 9.72
CA HIS A 2 -13.35 -3.54 10.60
C HIS A 2 -12.06 -3.51 9.79
N TYR A 3 -11.12 -2.65 10.15
CA TYR A 3 -9.82 -2.51 9.50
C TYR A 3 -8.74 -3.01 10.44
N ARG A 4 -7.95 -3.99 10.01
CA ARG A 4 -6.92 -4.57 10.87
C ARG A 4 -5.78 -5.21 10.11
N GLN A 5 -4.67 -5.42 10.82
CA GLN A 5 -3.60 -6.25 10.31
C GLN A 5 -4.04 -7.71 10.41
N LEU A 6 -3.90 -8.45 9.32
CA LEU A 6 -4.26 -9.86 9.28
C LEU A 6 -3.07 -10.70 9.77
N PRO A 7 -3.26 -11.57 10.78
CA PRO A 7 -2.17 -12.45 11.20
C PRO A 7 -1.69 -13.35 10.06
N ALA A 8 -0.39 -13.66 10.05
CA ALA A 8 0.21 -14.49 9.00
C ALA A 8 -0.49 -15.85 8.85
N SER A 9 -0.98 -16.43 9.95
CA SER A 9 -1.73 -17.69 9.92
C SER A 9 -3.02 -17.62 9.13
N LEU A 10 -3.56 -16.41 8.91
CA LEU A 10 -4.79 -16.21 8.15
C LEU A 10 -4.54 -15.75 6.71
N LYS A 11 -3.29 -15.78 6.25
CA LYS A 11 -2.92 -15.45 4.87
C LYS A 11 -3.83 -16.14 3.83
N PRO A 12 -4.23 -17.41 3.99
CA PRO A 12 -5.13 -18.05 3.03
C PRO A 12 -6.45 -17.32 2.81
N LEU A 13 -6.96 -16.58 3.79
CA LEU A 13 -8.17 -15.79 3.63
C LEU A 13 -7.95 -14.63 2.66
N ALA A 14 -6.80 -13.98 2.74
CA ALA A 14 -6.45 -12.91 1.81
C ALA A 14 -6.25 -13.47 0.40
N ASP A 15 -5.57 -14.60 0.27
CA ASP A 15 -5.39 -15.26 -1.03
C ASP A 15 -6.74 -15.61 -1.67
N LYS A 16 -7.68 -16.10 -0.87
CA LYS A 16 -9.04 -16.39 -1.33
C LYS A 16 -9.74 -15.13 -1.81
N PHE A 17 -9.60 -14.01 -1.08
CA PHE A 17 -10.17 -12.73 -1.49
C PHE A 17 -9.66 -12.32 -2.88
N TYR A 18 -8.33 -12.35 -3.08
CA TYR A 18 -7.76 -11.97 -4.38
C TYR A 18 -8.28 -12.88 -5.51
N ARG A 19 -8.34 -14.19 -5.27
CA ARG A 19 -8.86 -15.14 -6.28
C ARG A 19 -10.32 -14.85 -6.62
N ASN A 20 -11.15 -14.57 -5.59
CA ASN A 20 -12.57 -14.30 -5.80
C ASN A 20 -12.80 -13.03 -6.59
N GLN A 21 -11.86 -12.07 -6.52
CA GLN A 21 -11.91 -10.85 -7.32
C GLN A 21 -11.27 -11.04 -8.70
N ARG A 22 -10.86 -12.24 -9.03
CA ARG A 22 -10.18 -12.57 -10.30
C ARG A 22 -8.94 -11.71 -10.54
N SER A 23 -8.24 -11.38 -9.48
CA SER A 23 -7.02 -10.59 -9.52
C SER A 23 -5.79 -11.48 -9.58
N ALA A 24 -4.77 -11.03 -10.33
CA ALA A 24 -3.45 -11.66 -10.31
C ALA A 24 -2.66 -11.28 -9.04
N MET A 25 -3.14 -10.33 -8.26
CA MET A 25 -2.51 -9.94 -6.99
C MET A 25 -2.56 -11.10 -6.00
N ARG A 26 -1.58 -11.12 -5.09
CA ARG A 26 -1.47 -12.18 -4.08
C ARG A 26 -0.96 -11.61 -2.77
N ALA A 27 -1.35 -12.25 -1.66
CA ALA A 27 -0.73 -12.00 -0.38
C ALA A 27 0.69 -12.56 -0.42
N ALA A 28 1.68 -11.69 -0.23
CA ALA A 28 3.08 -12.09 -0.32
C ALA A 28 3.59 -12.65 1.01
N ALA A 29 4.40 -13.71 0.94
CA ALA A 29 5.07 -14.24 2.11
C ALA A 29 6.03 -13.18 2.68
N GLY A 30 6.05 -13.03 4.01
CA GLY A 30 6.91 -12.07 4.68
C GLY A 30 6.40 -10.65 4.70
N ALA A 31 5.32 -10.33 3.99
CA ALA A 31 4.71 -9.01 4.01
C ALA A 31 3.69 -8.91 5.15
N GLN A 32 3.50 -7.69 5.65
CA GLN A 32 2.34 -7.41 6.50
C GLN A 32 1.09 -7.36 5.63
N LEU A 33 0.03 -8.00 6.08
CA LEU A 33 -1.25 -8.00 5.40
C LEU A 33 -2.24 -7.14 6.18
N TRP A 34 -2.87 -6.19 5.51
CA TRP A 34 -3.91 -5.35 6.11
C TRP A 34 -5.19 -5.54 5.33
N VAL A 35 -6.31 -5.65 6.04
CA VAL A 35 -7.60 -5.96 5.43
C VAL A 35 -8.70 -5.07 6.01
N ALA A 36 -9.73 -4.87 5.19
CA ALA A 36 -11.03 -4.38 5.63
C ALA A 36 -12.00 -5.54 5.54
N GLU A 37 -12.79 -5.75 6.59
CA GLU A 37 -13.73 -6.85 6.64
C GLU A 37 -15.08 -6.44 7.22
N ASP A 38 -16.12 -7.08 6.70
CA ASP A 38 -17.49 -7.01 7.17
C ASP A 38 -18.06 -8.41 6.93
N ARG A 39 -17.81 -9.32 7.88
CA ARG A 39 -17.94 -10.79 7.79
C ARG A 39 -16.85 -11.38 6.91
N ASP A 40 -16.79 -10.97 5.63
CA ASP A 40 -15.74 -11.38 4.70
C ASP A 40 -14.75 -10.26 4.48
N ILE A 41 -13.57 -10.59 3.95
CA ILE A 41 -12.60 -9.59 3.54
C ILE A 41 -13.15 -8.87 2.31
N LEU A 42 -13.16 -7.53 2.37
CA LEU A 42 -13.66 -6.65 1.31
C LEU A 42 -12.55 -5.85 0.64
N ALA A 43 -11.40 -5.75 1.27
CA ALA A 43 -10.24 -5.06 0.73
C ALA A 43 -8.98 -5.59 1.40
N ALA A 44 -7.87 -5.49 0.70
CA ALA A 44 -6.59 -5.94 1.23
C ALA A 44 -5.44 -5.11 0.64
N LEU A 45 -4.33 -5.07 1.36
CA LEU A 45 -3.06 -4.56 0.86
C LEU A 45 -1.91 -5.29 1.54
N CYS A 46 -0.73 -5.20 0.93
CA CYS A 46 0.50 -5.76 1.47
C CYS A 46 1.52 -4.66 1.72
N LEU A 47 2.25 -4.75 2.84
CA LEU A 47 3.41 -3.90 3.11
C LEU A 47 4.63 -4.82 3.18
N HIS A 48 5.52 -4.70 2.20
CA HIS A 48 6.76 -5.47 2.17
C HIS A 48 7.86 -4.69 2.87
N PRO A 49 8.62 -5.32 3.78
CA PRO A 49 9.79 -4.65 4.34
C PRO A 49 10.84 -4.45 3.25
N VAL A 50 11.35 -3.23 3.15
CA VAL A 50 12.47 -2.89 2.28
C VAL A 50 13.45 -2.08 3.10
N GLU A 51 14.63 -1.78 2.55
CA GLU A 51 15.63 -1.00 3.27
C GLU A 51 15.04 0.34 3.73
N HIS A 52 15.05 0.56 5.03
CA HIS A 52 14.59 1.79 5.70
C HIS A 52 13.11 2.11 5.52
N GLY A 53 12.28 1.15 5.12
CA GLY A 53 10.87 1.43 4.95
C GLY A 53 10.03 0.24 4.52
N HIS A 54 8.90 0.54 3.89
CA HIS A 54 7.99 -0.46 3.34
C HIS A 54 7.62 -0.14 1.90
N TRP A 55 7.29 -1.18 1.17
CA TRP A 55 6.73 -1.09 -0.19
C TRP A 55 5.29 -1.59 -0.15
N LEU A 56 4.34 -0.71 -0.46
CA LEU A 56 2.91 -1.04 -0.48
C LEU A 56 2.53 -1.60 -1.85
N THR A 57 1.93 -2.77 -1.84
CA THR A 57 1.49 -3.46 -3.06
C THR A 57 0.13 -4.11 -2.87
N SER A 58 -0.42 -4.60 -3.98
CA SER A 58 -1.59 -5.49 -3.97
C SER A 58 -2.81 -4.88 -3.30
N LEU A 59 -2.97 -3.57 -3.40
CA LEU A 59 -4.17 -2.89 -2.93
C LEU A 59 -5.34 -3.23 -3.83
N LEU A 60 -6.38 -3.81 -3.25
CA LEU A 60 -7.57 -4.19 -3.99
C LEU A 60 -8.80 -4.04 -3.10
N VAL A 61 -9.87 -3.51 -3.67
CA VAL A 61 -11.19 -3.40 -3.01
C VAL A 61 -12.18 -4.23 -3.81
N ASP A 62 -13.05 -4.96 -3.11
CA ASP A 62 -14.15 -5.71 -3.73
C ASP A 62 -14.87 -4.79 -4.74
N SER A 63 -15.06 -5.29 -5.97
CA SER A 63 -15.66 -4.53 -7.06
C SER A 63 -17.05 -4.00 -6.71
N ALA A 64 -17.79 -4.71 -5.86
CA ALA A 64 -19.12 -4.28 -5.41
C ALA A 64 -19.06 -3.17 -4.36
N ARG A 65 -17.89 -2.85 -3.83
CA ARG A 65 -17.71 -1.90 -2.73
C ARG A 65 -16.84 -0.70 -3.11
N GLN A 66 -16.48 -0.54 -4.37
CA GLN A 66 -15.67 0.59 -4.81
C GLN A 66 -16.44 1.91 -4.69
N GLY A 67 -15.72 3.02 -4.51
CA GLY A 67 -16.31 4.33 -4.36
C GLY A 67 -16.87 4.65 -2.98
N GLN A 68 -16.58 3.81 -1.97
CA GLN A 68 -17.08 3.97 -0.61
C GLN A 68 -16.00 4.42 0.38
N GLY A 69 -14.81 4.77 -0.09
CA GLY A 69 -13.72 5.23 0.77
C GLY A 69 -12.98 4.11 1.50
N ILE A 70 -13.21 2.85 1.14
CA ILE A 70 -12.60 1.71 1.83
C ILE A 70 -11.08 1.66 1.62
N ALA A 71 -10.61 1.89 0.38
CA ALA A 71 -9.17 1.90 0.09
C ALA A 71 -8.46 2.98 0.90
N ARG A 72 -9.01 4.17 0.95
CA ARG A 72 -8.46 5.28 1.71
C ARG A 72 -8.37 4.94 3.19
N GLN A 73 -9.45 4.45 3.77
CA GLN A 73 -9.49 4.10 5.20
C GLN A 73 -8.51 2.98 5.52
N LEU A 74 -8.39 1.99 4.63
CA LEU A 74 -7.45 0.89 4.83
C LEU A 74 -6.01 1.39 4.82
N ILE A 75 -5.63 2.23 3.87
CA ILE A 75 -4.29 2.81 3.81
C ILE A 75 -4.02 3.66 5.05
N GLU A 76 -4.95 4.52 5.43
CA GLU A 76 -4.79 5.38 6.61
C GLU A 76 -4.61 4.55 7.88
N THR A 77 -5.37 3.46 8.04
CA THR A 77 -5.25 2.57 9.19
C THR A 77 -3.91 1.85 9.19
N ALA A 78 -3.50 1.32 8.04
CA ALA A 78 -2.24 0.58 7.93
C ALA A 78 -1.02 1.47 8.20
N LEU A 79 -1.09 2.76 7.86
CA LEU A 79 0.05 3.67 7.97
C LEU A 79 -0.01 4.61 9.17
N LEU A 80 -1.05 4.51 9.99
CA LEU A 80 -1.29 5.44 11.10
C LEU A 80 -0.08 5.54 12.04
N ASP A 81 0.47 4.41 12.44
CA ASP A 81 1.61 4.34 13.36
C ASP A 81 2.89 3.87 12.66
N CYS A 82 2.96 4.00 11.35
CA CYS A 82 4.12 3.57 10.59
C CYS A 82 5.26 4.59 10.75
N PRO A 83 6.38 4.19 11.36
CA PRO A 83 7.47 5.12 11.67
C PRO A 83 8.48 5.31 10.54
N VAL A 84 8.26 4.68 9.40
CA VAL A 84 9.21 4.64 8.27
C VAL A 84 8.53 5.06 6.98
N PRO A 85 9.31 5.48 5.96
CA PRO A 85 8.72 5.80 4.66
C PRO A 85 8.03 4.59 4.03
N VAL A 86 6.99 4.89 3.24
CA VAL A 86 6.26 3.88 2.46
C VAL A 86 6.26 4.30 1.01
N TRP A 87 6.77 3.45 0.14
CA TRP A 87 6.80 3.67 -1.30
C TRP A 87 5.72 2.84 -1.98
N LEU A 88 5.23 3.33 -3.11
CA LEU A 88 4.34 2.55 -3.97
C LEU A 88 4.53 2.97 -5.43
N PHE A 89 4.06 2.11 -6.32
CA PHE A 89 3.99 2.41 -7.75
C PHE A 89 2.51 2.46 -8.15
N CYS A 90 2.16 3.44 -8.98
CA CYS A 90 0.77 3.56 -9.42
C CYS A 90 0.69 4.11 -10.84
N HIS A 91 -0.45 3.86 -11.50
CA HIS A 91 -0.75 4.50 -12.76
C HIS A 91 -1.00 5.99 -12.54
N PRO A 92 -0.65 6.85 -13.52
CA PRO A 92 -0.81 8.30 -13.37
C PRO A 92 -2.23 8.74 -13.01
N GLN A 93 -3.25 8.01 -13.46
CA GLN A 93 -4.64 8.34 -13.15
C GLN A 93 -4.98 8.20 -11.65
N LEU A 94 -4.14 7.53 -10.88
CA LEU A 94 -4.32 7.38 -9.42
C LEU A 94 -3.52 8.43 -8.63
N SER A 95 -2.81 9.32 -9.30
CA SER A 95 -1.96 10.32 -8.64
C SER A 95 -2.72 11.16 -7.63
N ASP A 96 -3.89 11.68 -8.01
CA ASP A 96 -4.68 12.53 -7.12
C ASP A 96 -5.13 11.78 -5.87
N PHE A 97 -5.51 10.51 -6.02
CA PHE A 97 -5.90 9.66 -4.91
C PHE A 97 -4.76 9.56 -3.89
N TYR A 98 -3.55 9.28 -4.34
CA TYR A 98 -2.41 9.12 -3.44
C TYR A 98 -1.90 10.45 -2.90
N LEU A 99 -1.95 11.54 -3.68
CA LEU A 99 -1.60 12.86 -3.19
C LEU A 99 -2.47 13.26 -1.99
N ARG A 100 -3.77 12.94 -2.04
CA ARG A 100 -4.69 13.23 -0.92
C ARG A 100 -4.40 12.41 0.32
N LEU A 101 -3.70 11.28 0.17
CA LEU A 101 -3.31 10.42 1.29
C LEU A 101 -1.93 10.76 1.84
N GLY A 102 -1.33 11.87 1.39
CA GLY A 102 -0.03 12.31 1.91
C GLY A 102 1.16 11.73 1.19
N PHE A 103 0.96 11.04 0.07
CA PHE A 103 2.05 10.58 -0.78
C PHE A 103 2.47 11.70 -1.72
N ALA A 104 3.72 11.67 -2.14
CA ALA A 104 4.26 12.62 -3.11
C ALA A 104 5.07 11.86 -4.18
N PRO A 105 5.16 12.39 -5.40
CA PRO A 105 6.01 11.80 -6.43
C PRO A 105 7.45 11.66 -5.93
N CYS A 106 8.09 10.56 -6.29
CA CYS A 106 9.41 10.23 -5.79
C CYS A 106 10.29 9.72 -6.91
N THR A 107 11.53 10.23 -6.97
CA THR A 107 12.55 9.73 -7.91
C THR A 107 13.68 9.02 -7.19
N ASP A 108 13.81 9.22 -5.87
CA ASP A 108 14.85 8.63 -5.05
C ASP A 108 14.30 7.40 -4.33
N LEU A 109 14.51 6.24 -4.94
CA LEU A 109 14.01 4.95 -4.44
C LEU A 109 15.15 4.10 -3.90
N PRO A 110 14.87 3.24 -2.89
CA PRO A 110 15.81 2.17 -2.56
C PRO A 110 16.15 1.38 -3.82
N GLN A 111 17.41 0.95 -3.92
CA GLN A 111 17.93 0.32 -5.14
C GLN A 111 17.08 -0.83 -5.67
N PRO A 112 16.61 -1.78 -4.82
CA PRO A 112 15.76 -2.86 -5.33
C PRO A 112 14.45 -2.37 -5.95
N LEU A 113 13.86 -1.30 -5.39
CA LEU A 113 12.63 -0.72 -5.94
C LEU A 113 12.89 0.06 -7.23
N ALA A 114 14.02 0.77 -7.32
CA ALA A 114 14.39 1.49 -8.52
C ALA A 114 14.56 0.53 -9.71
N GLU A 115 15.21 -0.60 -9.48
CA GLU A 115 15.41 -1.62 -10.53
C GLU A 115 14.08 -2.25 -10.93
N ARG A 116 13.21 -2.54 -9.95
CA ARG A 116 11.90 -3.13 -10.19
C ARG A 116 11.02 -2.18 -10.99
N LEU A 117 11.01 -0.90 -10.64
CA LEU A 117 10.24 0.11 -11.37
C LEU A 117 10.69 0.20 -12.83
N ARG A 118 12.01 0.23 -13.08
CA ARG A 118 12.52 0.27 -14.45
C ARG A 118 12.03 -0.91 -15.28
N ARG A 119 12.00 -2.12 -14.68
CA ARG A 119 11.49 -3.31 -15.37
C ARG A 119 10.01 -3.20 -15.68
N TYR A 120 9.22 -2.72 -14.73
CA TYR A 120 7.76 -2.55 -14.93
C TYR A 120 7.46 -1.48 -15.96
N GLN A 121 8.25 -0.41 -16.03
CA GLN A 121 8.04 0.68 -16.98
C GLN A 121 8.27 0.28 -18.43
N ARG A 122 8.86 -0.90 -18.69
CA ARG A 122 9.00 -1.43 -20.05
C ARG A 122 7.65 -1.77 -20.68
N SER A 123 6.64 -2.10 -19.86
CA SER A 123 5.33 -2.53 -20.34
C SER A 123 4.16 -1.79 -19.70
N LYS A 124 4.41 -1.01 -18.65
CA LYS A 124 3.38 -0.31 -17.89
C LYS A 124 3.79 1.14 -17.65
N ASN A 125 2.80 2.03 -17.64
CA ASN A 125 3.04 3.42 -17.30
C ASN A 125 2.85 3.60 -15.80
N LEU A 126 3.94 3.43 -15.03
CA LEU A 126 3.91 3.52 -13.57
C LEU A 126 4.76 4.68 -13.08
N LEU A 127 4.28 5.32 -12.02
CA LEU A 127 4.99 6.36 -11.29
C LEU A 127 5.27 5.88 -9.87
N ALA A 128 6.37 6.36 -9.28
CA ALA A 128 6.70 6.08 -7.89
C ALA A 128 6.23 7.22 -7.00
N PHE A 129 5.68 6.86 -5.84
CA PHE A 129 5.25 7.80 -4.81
C PHE A 129 5.81 7.35 -3.47
N VAL A 130 5.96 8.31 -2.56
CA VAL A 130 6.42 8.06 -1.19
C VAL A 130 5.58 8.84 -0.20
N ARG A 131 5.30 8.22 0.94
CA ARG A 131 4.75 8.90 2.12
C ARG A 131 5.77 8.80 3.25
N VAL A 132 6.19 9.95 3.79
CA VAL A 132 7.10 9.99 4.93
C VAL A 132 6.31 10.12 6.22
N PRO A 133 6.83 9.60 7.35
CA PRO A 133 6.11 9.68 8.63
C PRO A 133 5.92 11.12 9.08
N SER A 134 4.75 11.43 9.64
CA SER A 134 4.44 12.75 10.18
C SER A 134 5.41 13.15 11.30
N SER A 135 5.82 12.19 12.10
CA SER A 135 6.79 12.42 13.18
C SER A 135 8.13 12.93 12.67
N SER A 136 8.61 12.41 11.53
CA SER A 136 9.84 12.88 10.90
C SER A 136 9.74 14.32 10.42
N LEU A 137 8.60 14.69 9.82
CA LEU A 137 8.34 16.04 9.37
C LEU A 137 8.26 17.02 10.56
N THR A 138 7.61 16.61 11.63
CA THR A 138 7.50 17.42 12.84
C THR A 138 8.87 17.64 13.46
N ALA A 139 9.70 16.62 13.56
CA ALA A 139 11.06 16.73 14.08
C ALA A 139 11.90 17.70 13.25
N GLN A 140 11.80 17.62 11.94
CA GLN A 140 12.53 18.53 11.04
C GLN A 140 12.11 19.99 11.23
N ARG A 141 10.84 20.26 11.53
CA ARG A 141 10.33 21.60 11.76
C ARG A 141 10.80 22.19 13.09
N LEU A 142 11.03 21.34 14.08
CA LEU A 142 11.43 21.77 15.43
C LEU A 142 12.93 21.98 15.55
N GLU A 143 13.72 21.49 14.64
CA GLU A 143 15.16 21.73 14.63
C GLU A 143 15.45 23.15 14.14
N PRO A 144 16.28 23.89 14.87
CA PRO A 144 16.65 25.26 14.48
C PRO A 144 17.51 25.31 13.21
#